data_aeba2e6d3391a98d4854429fca5e0313
#
_entry.id   aeba2e6d3391a98d4854429fca5e0313
#
_cell.length_a   1.000
_cell.length_b   1.000
_cell.length_c   1.000
_cell.angle_alpha   90.00
_cell.angle_beta   90.00
_cell.angle_gamma   90.00
#
_symmetry.space_group_name_H-M   'P 1'
#
loop_
_entity.id
_entity.type
_entity.pdbx_description
1 polymer ?
#
loop_
_entity_poly.entity_id
_entity_poly.type
_entity_poly.pdbx_seq_one_letter_code
_entity_poly.pdbx_strand_id
1 'polypeptide(L)'
;LEMNLPNAVVETVDVRQRDQIAEAVTNGEAAHGPVDMMFVNAGIARLADIGRQPPEEWDEMIDINTKGVMNTVHAVMKGMMERRRGTIFMMSSIAGRKVYPDHTVYCGTKYFVHAVSESLRDYLSDYNVRVIVLSPGVIETEVLSGVLDQQTLADYKANKIKMGGGISAEIVADLILNAYNYPQEAIVQEICITPTRQKF
;
A
#
# COMPACT_ATOMS: atom_id res chain seq x y z
N LEU A 1 -6.85 17.98 4.24
CA LEU A 1 -7.94 17.37 3.48
C LEU A 1 -9.18 17.37 4.37
N GLU A 2 -9.98 18.43 4.30
CA GLU A 2 -11.34 18.41 4.84
C GLU A 2 -12.22 17.62 3.86
N MET A 3 -12.11 16.29 3.89
CA MET A 3 -13.16 15.46 3.33
C MET A 3 -14.29 15.44 4.34
N ASN A 4 -15.44 16.00 3.97
CA ASN A 4 -16.64 15.99 4.81
C ASN A 4 -17.25 14.57 4.80
N LEU A 5 -16.60 13.64 5.51
CA LEU A 5 -17.06 12.27 5.70
C LEU A 5 -17.80 12.20 7.05
N PRO A 6 -19.13 12.21 7.07
CA PRO A 6 -19.93 12.43 8.28
C PRO A 6 -19.74 11.37 9.37
N ASN A 7 -19.07 10.27 9.07
CA ASN A 7 -18.85 9.15 9.98
C ASN A 7 -17.37 8.72 10.03
N ALA A 8 -16.42 9.59 9.72
CA ALA A 8 -15.00 9.24 9.76
C ALA A 8 -14.35 9.70 11.07
N VAL A 9 -13.56 8.84 11.67
CA VAL A 9 -12.55 9.21 12.67
C VAL A 9 -11.25 9.45 11.94
N VAL A 10 -10.66 10.64 12.11
CA VAL A 10 -9.41 11.04 11.46
C VAL A 10 -8.33 11.19 12.51
N GLU A 11 -7.24 10.43 12.33
CA GLU A 11 -6.08 10.43 13.21
C GLU A 11 -4.81 10.73 12.41
N THR A 12 -3.91 11.53 13.00
CA THR A 12 -2.57 11.75 12.43
C THR A 12 -1.61 10.74 13.04
N VAL A 13 -1.12 9.82 12.23
CA VAL A 13 -0.32 8.68 12.69
C VAL A 13 0.97 8.58 11.86
N ASP A 14 2.10 8.42 12.53
CA ASP A 14 3.34 7.95 11.90
C ASP A 14 3.37 6.42 11.95
N VAL A 15 3.28 5.76 10.80
CA VAL A 15 3.26 4.29 10.70
C VAL A 15 4.52 3.62 11.23
N ARG A 16 5.61 4.36 11.45
CA ARG A 16 6.82 3.88 12.11
C ARG A 16 6.61 3.66 13.62
N GLN A 17 5.57 4.28 14.20
CA GLN A 17 5.26 4.28 15.64
C GLN A 17 4.08 3.34 15.92
N ARG A 18 4.37 2.16 16.48
CA ARG A 18 3.36 1.13 16.76
C ARG A 18 2.24 1.59 17.68
N ASP A 19 2.61 2.36 18.70
CA ASP A 19 1.66 2.81 19.71
C ASP A 19 0.64 3.79 19.12
N GLN A 20 1.07 4.68 18.20
CA GLN A 20 0.16 5.58 17.50
C GLN A 20 -0.85 4.82 16.63
N ILE A 21 -0.39 3.77 15.91
CA ILE A 21 -1.29 2.94 15.11
C ILE A 21 -2.28 2.20 16.01
N ALA A 22 -1.81 1.62 17.13
CA ALA A 22 -2.65 0.88 18.04
C ALA A 22 -3.72 1.78 18.68
N GLU A 23 -3.36 3.01 19.05
CA GLU A 23 -4.29 4.00 19.57
C GLU A 23 -5.34 4.39 18.49
N ALA A 24 -4.92 4.69 17.28
CA ALA A 24 -5.83 5.02 16.18
C ALA A 24 -6.82 3.88 15.87
N VAL A 25 -6.35 2.63 15.87
CA VAL A 25 -7.23 1.46 15.71
C VAL A 25 -8.23 1.39 16.87
N THR A 26 -7.77 1.57 18.12
CA THR A 26 -8.64 1.55 19.29
C THR A 26 -9.74 2.63 19.22
N ASN A 27 -9.37 3.85 18.82
CA ASN A 27 -10.32 4.96 18.68
C ASN A 27 -11.33 4.68 17.54
N GLY A 28 -10.88 4.15 16.43
CA GLY A 28 -11.75 3.74 15.31
C GLY A 28 -12.71 2.62 15.71
N GLU A 29 -12.22 1.60 16.42
CA GLU A 29 -13.06 0.48 16.88
C GLU A 29 -14.06 0.92 17.98
N ALA A 30 -13.71 1.88 18.81
CA ALA A 30 -14.64 2.44 19.79
C ALA A 30 -15.80 3.20 19.13
N ALA A 31 -15.54 3.84 17.99
CA ALA A 31 -16.55 4.60 17.25
C ALA A 31 -17.41 3.72 16.33
N HIS A 32 -16.85 2.70 15.69
CA HIS A 32 -17.46 1.99 14.57
C HIS A 32 -17.55 0.46 14.75
N GLY A 33 -17.02 -0.08 15.85
CA GLY A 33 -16.88 -1.51 16.02
C GLY A 33 -15.60 -2.08 15.41
N PRO A 34 -15.41 -3.40 15.50
CA PRO A 34 -14.17 -4.06 15.11
C PRO A 34 -13.79 -3.82 13.65
N VAL A 35 -12.50 -3.63 13.39
CA VAL A 35 -11.97 -3.43 12.02
C VAL A 35 -12.20 -4.67 11.16
N ASP A 36 -13.06 -4.58 10.15
CA ASP A 36 -13.32 -5.64 9.17
C ASP A 36 -12.34 -5.60 7.97
N MET A 37 -11.88 -4.41 7.63
CA MET A 37 -10.94 -4.19 6.52
C MET A 37 -9.83 -3.24 6.96
N MET A 38 -8.59 -3.63 6.70
CA MET A 38 -7.42 -2.75 6.81
C MET A 38 -6.79 -2.54 5.43
N PHE A 39 -6.72 -1.30 5.00
CA PHE A 39 -5.96 -0.94 3.81
C PHE A 39 -4.58 -0.39 4.20
N VAL A 40 -3.57 -1.23 4.07
CA VAL A 40 -2.17 -0.91 4.38
C VAL A 40 -1.60 -0.13 3.20
N ASN A 41 -1.90 1.17 3.16
CA ASN A 41 -1.65 2.05 2.02
C ASN A 41 -0.45 2.99 2.22
N ALA A 42 -0.13 3.36 3.45
CA ALA A 42 0.95 4.30 3.73
C ALA A 42 2.26 3.86 3.07
N GLY A 43 2.86 4.77 2.32
CA GLY A 43 4.10 4.50 1.61
C GLY A 43 4.60 5.72 0.86
N ILE A 44 5.90 5.76 0.62
CA ILE A 44 6.57 6.83 -0.10
C ILE A 44 7.41 6.27 -1.25
N ALA A 45 7.67 7.12 -2.24
CA ALA A 45 8.61 6.85 -3.33
C ALA A 45 9.66 7.96 -3.36
N ARG A 46 10.91 7.59 -3.13
CA ARG A 46 12.10 8.40 -3.38
C ARG A 46 12.81 7.75 -4.55
N LEU A 47 12.67 8.32 -5.74
CA LEU A 47 13.17 7.73 -6.97
C LEU A 47 14.40 8.49 -7.43
N ALA A 48 15.49 7.78 -7.67
CA ALA A 48 16.72 8.33 -8.22
C ALA A 48 17.61 7.20 -8.74
N ASP A 49 18.59 7.54 -9.57
CA ASP A 49 19.74 6.67 -9.81
C ASP A 49 20.43 6.37 -8.48
N ILE A 50 20.67 5.08 -8.21
CA ILE A 50 21.19 4.62 -6.91
C ILE A 50 22.54 5.26 -6.54
N GLY A 51 23.36 5.61 -7.52
CA GLY A 51 24.65 6.26 -7.29
C GLY A 51 24.54 7.74 -6.86
N ARG A 52 23.38 8.35 -7.01
CA ARG A 52 23.08 9.74 -6.61
C ARG A 52 22.11 9.85 -5.44
N GLN A 53 21.43 8.77 -5.12
CA GLN A 53 20.39 8.77 -4.08
C GLN A 53 21.02 8.82 -2.68
N PRO A 54 20.65 9.81 -1.83
CA PRO A 54 21.14 9.86 -0.45
C PRO A 54 20.67 8.64 0.37
N PRO A 55 21.54 8.04 1.21
CA PRO A 55 21.17 6.91 2.07
C PRO A 55 19.97 7.18 2.99
N GLU A 56 19.78 8.42 3.42
CA GLU A 56 18.65 8.83 4.26
C GLU A 56 17.29 8.59 3.57
N GLU A 57 17.23 8.71 2.24
CA GLU A 57 16.04 8.38 1.48
C GLU A 57 15.79 6.87 1.44
N TRP A 58 16.84 6.04 1.46
CA TRP A 58 16.71 4.59 1.56
C TRP A 58 16.12 4.19 2.91
N ASP A 59 16.69 4.74 3.99
CA ASP A 59 16.23 4.48 5.36
C ASP A 59 14.77 4.87 5.53
N GLU A 60 14.39 6.06 5.03
CA GLU A 60 13.00 6.52 5.08
C GLU A 60 12.04 5.57 4.34
N MET A 61 12.40 5.14 3.12
CA MET A 61 11.58 4.17 2.37
C MET A 61 11.48 2.82 3.08
N ILE A 62 12.58 2.31 3.63
CA ILE A 62 12.59 1.04 4.36
C ILE A 62 11.72 1.16 5.61
N ASP A 63 11.87 2.22 6.39
CA ASP A 63 11.12 2.39 7.62
C ASP A 63 9.61 2.52 7.38
N ILE A 64 9.20 3.28 6.37
CA ILE A 64 7.78 3.50 6.07
C ILE A 64 7.20 2.31 5.30
N ASN A 65 7.84 1.91 4.18
CA ASN A 65 7.25 0.95 3.25
C ASN A 65 7.43 -0.52 3.70
N THR A 66 8.26 -0.80 4.71
CA THR A 66 8.44 -2.16 5.24
C THR A 66 8.06 -2.26 6.70
N LYS A 67 8.73 -1.57 7.61
CA LYS A 67 8.39 -1.60 9.05
C LYS A 67 6.99 -1.03 9.30
N GLY A 68 6.64 0.12 8.67
CA GLY A 68 5.32 0.72 8.77
C GLY A 68 4.21 -0.22 8.29
N VAL A 69 4.43 -0.95 7.20
CA VAL A 69 3.52 -1.99 6.70
C VAL A 69 3.30 -3.07 7.76
N MET A 70 4.38 -3.63 8.33
CA MET A 70 4.28 -4.67 9.35
C MET A 70 3.62 -4.17 10.64
N ASN A 71 3.91 -2.93 11.05
CA ASN A 71 3.27 -2.32 12.21
C ASN A 71 1.76 -2.19 12.03
N THR A 72 1.32 -1.77 10.82
CA THR A 72 -0.10 -1.62 10.50
C THR A 72 -0.82 -2.97 10.48
N VAL A 73 -0.22 -4.00 9.87
CA VAL A 73 -0.77 -5.37 9.90
C VAL A 73 -0.88 -5.87 11.34
N HIS A 74 0.17 -5.69 12.15
CA HIS A 74 0.20 -6.13 13.54
C HIS A 74 -0.93 -5.55 14.38
N ALA A 75 -1.31 -4.29 14.14
CA ALA A 75 -2.34 -3.61 14.91
C ALA A 75 -3.74 -4.23 14.78
N VAL A 76 -4.05 -4.89 13.65
CA VAL A 76 -5.38 -5.46 13.40
C VAL A 76 -5.40 -6.99 13.36
N MET A 77 -4.27 -7.62 13.10
CA MET A 77 -4.18 -9.05 12.84
C MET A 77 -4.78 -9.90 13.95
N LYS A 78 -4.43 -9.62 15.21
CA LYS A 78 -4.91 -10.39 16.36
C LYS A 78 -6.43 -10.35 16.48
N GLY A 79 -7.04 -9.19 16.42
CA GLY A 79 -8.50 -9.04 16.48
C GLY A 79 -9.23 -9.75 15.33
N MET A 80 -8.70 -9.68 14.12
CA MET A 80 -9.25 -10.40 12.98
C MET A 80 -9.14 -11.93 13.15
N MET A 81 -8.02 -12.43 13.66
CA MET A 81 -7.83 -13.86 13.95
C MET A 81 -8.82 -14.37 15.00
N GLU A 82 -9.01 -13.64 16.10
CA GLU A 82 -9.94 -13.99 17.18
C GLU A 82 -11.39 -14.08 16.68
N ARG A 83 -11.79 -13.14 15.80
CA ARG A 83 -13.13 -13.13 15.18
C ARG A 83 -13.26 -14.09 14.00
N ARG A 84 -12.15 -14.67 13.53
CA ARG A 84 -12.08 -15.52 12.32
C ARG A 84 -12.68 -14.82 11.09
N ARG A 85 -12.44 -13.52 10.97
CA ARG A 85 -12.98 -12.66 9.93
C ARG A 85 -12.14 -11.39 9.79
N GLY A 86 -11.84 -11.01 8.56
CA GLY A 86 -11.19 -9.76 8.22
C GLY A 86 -10.56 -9.81 6.83
N THR A 87 -10.20 -8.65 6.33
CA THR A 87 -9.49 -8.51 5.04
C THR A 87 -8.39 -7.45 5.17
N ILE A 88 -7.18 -7.82 4.82
CA ILE A 88 -6.03 -6.93 4.79
C ILE A 88 -5.63 -6.70 3.34
N PHE A 89 -5.76 -5.47 2.85
CA PHE A 89 -5.25 -5.06 1.55
C PHE A 89 -3.84 -4.49 1.72
N MET A 90 -2.89 -5.00 0.95
CA MET A 90 -1.47 -4.63 0.99
C MET A 90 -1.11 -3.85 -0.26
N MET A 91 -0.84 -2.54 -0.13
CA MET A 91 -0.45 -1.69 -1.25
C MET A 91 0.99 -1.98 -1.67
N SER A 92 1.14 -2.75 -2.74
CA SER A 92 2.39 -2.93 -3.44
C SER A 92 2.50 -1.99 -4.65
N SER A 93 3.03 -2.46 -5.74
CA SER A 93 3.21 -1.80 -7.03
C SER A 93 3.62 -2.83 -8.07
N ILE A 94 3.54 -2.50 -9.36
CA ILE A 94 4.26 -3.24 -10.40
C ILE A 94 5.79 -3.25 -10.14
N ALA A 95 6.31 -2.26 -9.40
CA ALA A 95 7.70 -2.23 -8.92
C ALA A 95 8.02 -3.34 -7.90
N GLY A 96 7.02 -4.04 -7.37
CA GLY A 96 7.18 -5.27 -6.59
C GLY A 96 7.19 -6.54 -7.45
N ARG A 97 7.04 -6.43 -8.78
CA ARG A 97 7.05 -7.54 -9.74
C ARG A 97 8.13 -7.39 -10.82
N LYS A 98 8.55 -6.18 -11.08
CA LYS A 98 9.59 -5.83 -12.03
C LYS A 98 10.49 -4.77 -11.42
N VAL A 99 11.79 -4.87 -11.67
CA VAL A 99 12.76 -3.86 -11.21
C VAL A 99 12.95 -2.78 -12.27
N TYR A 100 13.20 -1.56 -11.79
CA TYR A 100 13.51 -0.39 -12.60
C TYR A 100 14.83 0.22 -12.09
N PRO A 101 15.74 0.65 -12.96
CA PRO A 101 17.08 1.12 -12.54
C PRO A 101 17.06 2.32 -11.58
N ASP A 102 16.08 3.21 -11.74
CA ASP A 102 15.89 4.42 -10.94
C ASP A 102 14.96 4.22 -9.73
N HIS A 103 14.58 2.97 -9.44
CA HIS A 103 13.66 2.60 -8.35
C HIS A 103 14.28 1.56 -7.41
N THR A 104 15.60 1.46 -7.31
CA THR A 104 16.28 0.31 -6.69
C THR A 104 15.72 -0.03 -5.29
N VAL A 105 15.78 0.91 -4.34
CA VAL A 105 15.30 0.67 -2.98
C VAL A 105 13.77 0.57 -2.93
N TYR A 106 13.07 1.43 -3.70
CA TYR A 106 11.61 1.38 -3.81
C TYR A 106 11.14 0.00 -4.29
N CYS A 107 11.74 -0.54 -5.36
CA CYS A 107 11.45 -1.91 -5.81
C CYS A 107 11.65 -2.91 -4.68
N GLY A 108 12.79 -2.86 -3.97
CA GLY A 108 13.06 -3.73 -2.83
C GLY A 108 11.96 -3.70 -1.78
N THR A 109 11.47 -2.50 -1.43
CA THR A 109 10.36 -2.38 -0.46
C THR A 109 9.04 -2.94 -1.00
N LYS A 110 8.77 -2.83 -2.29
CA LYS A 110 7.53 -3.37 -2.90
C LYS A 110 7.59 -4.89 -3.13
N TYR A 111 8.77 -5.45 -3.41
CA TYR A 111 9.00 -6.91 -3.36
C TYR A 111 8.83 -7.46 -1.95
N PHE A 112 9.29 -6.74 -0.92
CA PHE A 112 9.03 -7.09 0.49
C PHE A 112 7.53 -7.23 0.75
N VAL A 113 6.69 -6.29 0.28
CA VAL A 113 5.23 -6.36 0.45
C VAL A 113 4.66 -7.64 -0.18
N HIS A 114 5.12 -8.04 -1.37
CA HIS A 114 4.70 -9.31 -1.98
C HIS A 114 5.07 -10.52 -1.11
N ALA A 115 6.35 -10.61 -0.71
CA ALA A 115 6.85 -11.75 0.05
C ALA A 115 6.11 -11.91 1.40
N VAL A 116 5.93 -10.81 2.14
CA VAL A 116 5.22 -10.89 3.43
C VAL A 116 3.73 -11.14 3.25
N SER A 117 3.11 -10.65 2.18
CA SER A 117 1.69 -10.90 1.90
C SER A 117 1.43 -12.37 1.60
N GLU A 118 2.31 -13.03 0.86
CA GLU A 118 2.21 -14.46 0.58
C GLU A 118 2.30 -15.27 1.89
N SER A 119 3.31 -15.01 2.72
CA SER A 119 3.47 -15.65 4.03
C SER A 119 2.31 -15.39 4.98
N LEU A 120 1.82 -14.13 5.03
CA LEU A 120 0.66 -13.77 5.86
C LEU A 120 -0.62 -14.44 5.37
N ARG A 121 -0.81 -14.57 4.05
CA ARG A 121 -1.98 -15.25 3.47
C ARG A 121 -2.02 -16.72 3.86
N ASP A 122 -0.88 -17.40 3.79
CA ASP A 122 -0.77 -18.76 4.23
C ASP A 122 -1.11 -18.90 5.72
N TYR A 123 -0.45 -18.13 6.58
CA TYR A 123 -0.66 -18.18 8.04
C TYR A 123 -2.10 -17.79 8.44
N LEU A 124 -2.66 -16.74 7.86
CA LEU A 124 -3.96 -16.20 8.23
C LEU A 124 -5.15 -16.97 7.63
N SER A 125 -4.90 -17.84 6.66
CA SER A 125 -5.93 -18.72 6.08
C SER A 125 -6.59 -19.62 7.12
N ASP A 126 -5.82 -20.12 8.08
CA ASP A 126 -6.33 -20.93 9.21
C ASP A 126 -7.31 -20.16 10.10
N TYR A 127 -7.27 -18.84 10.05
CA TYR A 127 -8.12 -17.94 10.81
C TYR A 127 -9.22 -17.30 9.95
N ASN A 128 -9.40 -17.74 8.71
CA ASN A 128 -10.40 -17.17 7.79
C ASN A 128 -10.23 -15.65 7.57
N VAL A 129 -8.97 -15.16 7.53
CA VAL A 129 -8.62 -13.77 7.26
C VAL A 129 -7.95 -13.67 5.89
N ARG A 130 -8.46 -12.78 5.05
CA ARG A 130 -7.97 -12.59 3.67
C ARG A 130 -6.80 -11.60 3.63
N VAL A 131 -5.78 -11.91 2.86
CA VAL A 131 -4.67 -10.98 2.55
C VAL A 131 -4.58 -10.80 1.03
N ILE A 132 -4.83 -9.59 0.57
CA ILE A 132 -4.94 -9.24 -0.85
C ILE A 132 -3.85 -8.24 -1.21
N VAL A 133 -3.05 -8.53 -2.24
CA VAL A 133 -2.03 -7.60 -2.75
C VAL A 133 -2.63 -6.75 -3.86
N LEU A 134 -2.37 -5.45 -3.80
CA LEU A 134 -2.70 -4.51 -4.86
C LEU A 134 -1.42 -4.00 -5.49
N SER A 135 -1.25 -4.24 -6.79
CA SER A 135 -0.04 -3.95 -7.58
C SER A 135 -0.35 -3.00 -8.73
N PRO A 136 -0.60 -1.72 -8.45
CA PRO A 136 -0.87 -0.76 -9.51
C PRO A 136 0.40 -0.35 -10.26
N GLY A 137 0.20 0.06 -11.51
CA GLY A 137 1.16 0.84 -12.27
C GLY A 137 1.08 2.33 -11.95
N VAL A 138 1.14 3.16 -12.99
CA VAL A 138 1.05 4.62 -12.82
C VAL A 138 -0.38 5.02 -12.45
N ILE A 139 -0.54 5.63 -11.26
CA ILE A 139 -1.80 6.21 -10.78
C ILE A 139 -1.65 7.73 -10.73
N GLU A 140 -2.77 8.45 -10.89
CA GLU A 140 -2.86 9.89 -10.65
C GLU A 140 -2.92 10.16 -9.14
N THR A 141 -1.75 10.29 -8.51
CA THR A 141 -1.58 10.57 -7.08
C THR A 141 -0.38 11.49 -6.85
N GLU A 142 -0.21 11.93 -5.61
CA GLU A 142 0.92 12.75 -5.18
C GLU A 142 2.15 11.93 -4.73
N VAL A 143 2.20 10.62 -4.95
CA VAL A 143 3.29 9.75 -4.48
C VAL A 143 4.68 10.22 -4.93
N LEU A 144 4.75 10.95 -6.05
CA LEU A 144 6.00 11.51 -6.57
C LEU A 144 6.35 12.90 -6.03
N SER A 145 5.52 13.50 -5.19
CA SER A 145 5.78 14.83 -4.62
C SER A 145 7.07 14.86 -3.78
N GLY A 146 7.48 13.71 -3.28
CA GLY A 146 8.71 13.55 -2.50
C GLY A 146 9.95 13.16 -3.32
N VAL A 147 9.88 13.06 -4.65
CA VAL A 147 11.06 12.75 -5.49
C VAL A 147 11.90 14.00 -5.68
N LEU A 148 13.13 13.98 -5.17
CA LEU A 148 14.05 15.11 -5.20
C LEU A 148 14.96 15.12 -6.44
N ASP A 149 15.30 13.96 -7.02
CA ASP A 149 16.10 13.86 -8.25
C ASP A 149 15.30 14.38 -9.45
N GLN A 150 15.63 15.59 -9.90
CA GLN A 150 14.89 16.29 -10.94
C GLN A 150 14.95 15.57 -12.30
N GLN A 151 16.05 14.89 -12.59
CA GLN A 151 16.19 14.15 -13.86
C GLN A 151 15.22 12.95 -13.86
N THR A 152 15.23 12.14 -12.81
CA THR A 152 14.32 10.99 -12.66
C THR A 152 12.86 11.43 -12.69
N LEU A 153 12.53 12.54 -12.01
CA LEU A 153 11.16 13.09 -12.01
C LEU A 153 10.73 13.54 -13.42
N ALA A 154 11.63 14.19 -14.17
CA ALA A 154 11.35 14.64 -15.54
C ALA A 154 11.13 13.45 -16.48
N ASP A 155 11.98 12.44 -16.40
CA ASP A 155 11.88 11.22 -17.21
C ASP A 155 10.61 10.43 -16.90
N TYR A 156 10.24 10.33 -15.61
CA TYR A 156 8.99 9.71 -15.18
C TYR A 156 7.78 10.47 -15.77
N LYS A 157 7.73 11.81 -15.64
CA LYS A 157 6.65 12.63 -16.19
C LYS A 157 6.54 12.49 -17.71
N ALA A 158 7.67 12.49 -18.41
CA ALA A 158 7.69 12.28 -19.86
C ALA A 158 7.14 10.92 -20.27
N ASN A 159 7.50 9.85 -19.54
CA ASN A 159 6.99 8.51 -19.77
C ASN A 159 5.48 8.42 -19.46
N LYS A 160 5.01 9.06 -18.39
CA LYS A 160 3.59 9.14 -18.05
C LYS A 160 2.78 9.80 -19.15
N ILE A 161 3.27 10.88 -19.76
CA ILE A 161 2.62 11.55 -20.91
C ILE A 161 2.56 10.62 -22.12
N LYS A 162 3.66 9.90 -22.45
CA LYS A 162 3.68 8.92 -23.55
C LYS A 162 2.67 7.79 -23.38
N MET A 163 2.36 7.41 -22.13
CA MET A 163 1.35 6.40 -21.83
C MET A 163 -0.09 6.94 -21.91
N GLY A 164 -0.27 8.24 -22.03
CA GLY A 164 -1.59 8.89 -22.01
C GLY A 164 -2.12 9.20 -20.61
N GLY A 165 -1.25 9.27 -19.61
CA GLY A 165 -1.58 9.51 -18.21
C GLY A 165 -1.56 8.26 -17.33
N GLY A 166 -1.85 8.44 -16.05
CA GLY A 166 -2.10 7.37 -15.09
C GLY A 166 -3.57 6.97 -15.03
N ILE A 167 -3.88 5.89 -14.36
CA ILE A 167 -5.26 5.56 -13.97
C ILE A 167 -5.68 6.40 -12.76
N SER A 168 -6.96 6.70 -12.63
CA SER A 168 -7.45 7.45 -11.47
C SER A 168 -7.42 6.60 -10.19
N ALA A 169 -7.32 7.26 -9.03
CA ALA A 169 -7.35 6.60 -7.74
C ALA A 169 -8.73 5.93 -7.47
N GLU A 170 -9.80 6.49 -8.03
CA GLU A 170 -11.17 5.96 -7.91
C GLU A 170 -11.28 4.55 -8.53
N ILE A 171 -10.66 4.32 -9.70
CA ILE A 171 -10.62 2.99 -10.33
C ILE A 171 -9.97 1.96 -9.40
N VAL A 172 -8.92 2.38 -8.71
CA VAL A 172 -8.22 1.51 -7.74
C VAL A 172 -9.11 1.25 -6.52
N ALA A 173 -9.79 2.27 -6.01
CA ALA A 173 -10.74 2.15 -4.90
C ALA A 173 -11.92 1.20 -5.24
N ASP A 174 -12.47 1.32 -6.44
CA ASP A 174 -13.54 0.43 -6.93
C ASP A 174 -13.09 -1.04 -6.98
N LEU A 175 -11.85 -1.31 -7.40
CA LEU A 175 -11.31 -2.67 -7.40
C LEU A 175 -11.15 -3.23 -5.99
N ILE A 176 -10.73 -2.40 -5.03
CA ILE A 176 -10.63 -2.78 -3.61
C ILE A 176 -12.02 -3.13 -3.08
N LEU A 177 -13.01 -2.27 -3.30
CA LEU A 177 -14.39 -2.50 -2.85
C LEU A 177 -15.01 -3.74 -3.50
N ASN A 178 -14.79 -3.96 -4.79
CA ASN A 178 -15.24 -5.16 -5.47
C ASN A 178 -14.61 -6.42 -4.89
N ALA A 179 -13.30 -6.43 -4.65
CA ALA A 179 -12.61 -7.57 -4.06
C ALA A 179 -13.02 -7.83 -2.60
N TYR A 180 -13.28 -6.76 -1.83
CA TYR A 180 -13.78 -6.87 -0.46
C TYR A 180 -15.18 -7.50 -0.40
N ASN A 181 -16.07 -7.14 -1.33
CA ASN A 181 -17.46 -7.57 -1.35
C ASN A 181 -17.65 -9.04 -1.75
N TYR A 182 -16.61 -9.76 -2.20
CA TYR A 182 -16.72 -11.20 -2.37
C TYR A 182 -17.00 -11.90 -1.02
N PRO A 183 -17.76 -13.02 -1.04
CA PRO A 183 -17.96 -13.84 0.15
C PRO A 183 -16.64 -14.18 0.86
N GLN A 184 -16.66 -14.32 2.19
CA GLN A 184 -15.44 -14.51 2.98
C GLN A 184 -14.67 -15.79 2.60
N GLU A 185 -15.34 -16.81 2.08
CA GLU A 185 -14.73 -18.05 1.57
C GLU A 185 -13.99 -17.89 0.25
N ALA A 186 -14.10 -16.73 -0.41
CA ALA A 186 -13.42 -16.44 -1.67
C ALA A 186 -12.42 -15.30 -1.50
N ILE A 187 -11.24 -15.45 -2.11
CA ILE A 187 -10.18 -14.46 -2.08
C ILE A 187 -9.66 -14.13 -3.49
N VAL A 188 -9.63 -12.85 -3.81
CA VAL A 188 -8.81 -12.32 -4.89
C VAL A 188 -7.40 -12.12 -4.33
N GLN A 189 -6.48 -13.02 -4.61
CA GLN A 189 -5.15 -12.98 -3.98
C GLN A 189 -4.33 -11.78 -4.39
N GLU A 190 -4.50 -11.33 -5.63
CA GLU A 190 -3.79 -10.17 -6.16
C GLU A 190 -4.58 -9.45 -7.23
N ILE A 191 -4.46 -8.12 -7.23
CA ILE A 191 -4.98 -7.22 -8.25
C ILE A 191 -3.80 -6.47 -8.85
N CYS A 192 -3.46 -6.77 -10.11
CA CYS A 192 -2.47 -6.02 -10.86
C CYS A 192 -3.19 -5.19 -11.93
N ILE A 193 -3.04 -3.86 -11.86
CA ILE A 193 -3.70 -2.93 -12.79
C ILE A 193 -2.75 -1.83 -13.25
N THR A 194 -2.73 -1.58 -14.56
CA THR A 194 -1.89 -0.56 -15.16
C THR A 194 -2.66 0.24 -16.21
N PRO A 195 -2.23 1.45 -16.56
CA PRO A 195 -2.66 2.07 -17.80
C PRO A 195 -2.46 1.10 -18.97
N THR A 196 -3.43 1.04 -19.90
CA THR A 196 -3.38 0.10 -21.06
C THR A 196 -2.11 0.24 -21.90
N ARG A 197 -1.55 1.46 -21.95
CA ARG A 197 -0.33 1.75 -22.72
C ARG A 197 0.97 1.62 -21.91
N GLN A 198 0.88 1.30 -20.62
CA GLN A 198 2.06 1.07 -19.80
C GLN A 198 2.69 -0.27 -20.17
N LYS A 199 3.91 -0.23 -20.66
CA LYS A 199 4.68 -1.46 -20.91
C LYS A 199 5.19 -2.04 -19.61
N PHE A 200 4.94 -3.31 -19.43
CA PHE A 200 5.25 -4.08 -18.24
C PHE A 200 6.39 -5.07 -18.50
#